data_5d6e041a792b4ddd1e8731789a9a269f
#
_entry.id   5d6e041a792b4ddd1e8731789a9a269f
#
_cell.length_a   1.000
_cell.length_b   1.000
_cell.length_c   1.000
_cell.angle_alpha   90.00
_cell.angle_beta   90.00
_cell.angle_gamma   90.00
#
_symmetry.space_group_name_H-M   'P 1'
#
loop_
_entity.id
_entity.type
_entity.pdbx_description
1 polymer ?
#
loop_
_entity_poly.entity_id
_entity_poly.type
_entity_poly.pdbx_seq_one_letter_code
_entity_poly.pdbx_strand_id
1 'polypeptide(L)'
;MELKGKRFLVIGGAGLIGSHTIDQLLKEDVAEIRIYDNFCRGNEENLANALKDQRVNIFELGGEVIHRDILSTAMKGMDGVFHFAALWLLHCWEYPRSAFEVNIAGTFNVLEAMVENRVKRLVYSSSASVYGNAVEEPMQEDHPFNNTNFYGATKIAGEQMCRALYHRYINTDRSFDYVGLRYMNVYGARQDYRGAYIAVIMKILDNLEKGKPPIVYGDGSQAYDFINVIDCGLANVSAMKANASDSFYNVGTGVRTTIKDLAEMILEITESRMKIQYESGGMTFVKNRIGCPAKAEK
;
A
#
# COMPACT_ATOMS: atom_id res chain seq x y z
N MET A 1 -18.13 -8.34 -0.35
CA MET A 1 -19.20 -8.29 -1.42
C MET A 1 -18.92 -9.32 -2.50
N GLU A 2 -19.94 -9.76 -3.27
CA GLU A 2 -19.72 -10.53 -4.49
C GLU A 2 -19.12 -9.63 -5.58
N LEU A 3 -18.12 -10.12 -6.33
CA LEU A 3 -17.42 -9.31 -7.35
C LEU A 3 -18.01 -9.47 -8.76
N LYS A 4 -18.79 -10.52 -8.99
CA LYS A 4 -19.36 -10.84 -10.31
C LYS A 4 -20.17 -9.67 -10.87
N GLY A 5 -19.81 -9.23 -12.07
CA GLY A 5 -20.47 -8.12 -12.77
C GLY A 5 -20.30 -6.75 -12.12
N LYS A 6 -19.38 -6.60 -11.12
CA LYS A 6 -19.14 -5.36 -10.40
C LYS A 6 -18.07 -4.50 -11.07
N ARG A 7 -18.11 -3.21 -10.77
CA ARG A 7 -17.21 -2.19 -11.31
C ARG A 7 -16.37 -1.59 -10.19
N PHE A 8 -15.07 -1.53 -10.39
CA PHE A 8 -14.13 -1.07 -9.38
C PHE A 8 -13.28 0.10 -9.85
N LEU A 9 -13.13 1.10 -8.99
CA LEU A 9 -12.14 2.17 -9.16
C LEU A 9 -10.89 1.80 -8.36
N VAL A 10 -9.73 1.82 -9.04
CA VAL A 10 -8.43 1.57 -8.42
C VAL A 10 -7.63 2.87 -8.44
N ILE A 11 -7.61 3.56 -7.30
CA ILE A 11 -6.90 4.83 -7.11
C ILE A 11 -5.45 4.52 -6.74
N GLY A 12 -4.50 4.97 -7.54
CA GLY A 12 -3.10 4.55 -7.46
C GLY A 12 -2.86 3.20 -8.15
N GLY A 13 -3.63 2.92 -9.21
CA GLY A 13 -3.63 1.62 -9.89
C GLY A 13 -2.38 1.30 -10.70
N ALA A 14 -1.62 2.31 -11.13
CA ALA A 14 -0.35 2.13 -11.85
C ALA A 14 0.86 1.88 -10.91
N GLY A 15 0.66 2.03 -9.59
CA GLY A 15 1.67 1.78 -8.57
C GLY A 15 1.94 0.29 -8.33
N LEU A 16 2.91 0.00 -7.45
CA LEU A 16 3.33 -1.36 -7.08
C LEU A 16 2.14 -2.24 -6.64
N ILE A 17 1.44 -1.86 -5.57
CA ILE A 17 0.34 -2.66 -5.01
C ILE A 17 -0.90 -2.61 -5.91
N GLY A 18 -1.22 -1.43 -6.46
CA GLY A 18 -2.39 -1.22 -7.32
C GLY A 18 -2.37 -2.11 -8.55
N SER A 19 -1.25 -2.16 -9.27
CA SER A 19 -1.12 -2.96 -10.50
C SER A 19 -1.23 -4.47 -10.25
N HIS A 20 -0.68 -4.98 -9.13
CA HIS A 20 -0.85 -6.37 -8.75
C HIS A 20 -2.27 -6.68 -8.25
N THR A 21 -2.95 -5.71 -7.62
CA THR A 21 -4.36 -5.86 -7.27
C THR A 21 -5.24 -5.96 -8.51
N ILE A 22 -4.96 -5.18 -9.55
CA ILE A 22 -5.64 -5.26 -10.85
C ILE A 22 -5.43 -6.65 -11.47
N ASP A 23 -4.20 -7.18 -11.46
CA ASP A 23 -3.93 -8.53 -11.97
C ASP A 23 -4.73 -9.62 -11.23
N GLN A 24 -4.98 -9.46 -9.92
CA GLN A 24 -5.82 -10.38 -9.17
C GLN A 24 -7.32 -10.18 -9.46
N LEU A 25 -7.77 -8.92 -9.61
CA LEU A 25 -9.15 -8.62 -9.98
C LEU A 25 -9.52 -9.18 -11.35
N LEU A 26 -8.58 -9.22 -12.29
CA LEU A 26 -8.79 -9.79 -13.63
C LEU A 26 -9.06 -11.30 -13.63
N LYS A 27 -8.70 -12.00 -12.54
CA LYS A 27 -9.05 -13.42 -12.34
C LYS A 27 -10.48 -13.63 -11.87
N GLU A 28 -11.15 -12.56 -11.47
CA GLU A 28 -12.55 -12.56 -11.05
C GLU A 28 -13.47 -12.12 -12.21
N ASP A 29 -14.74 -12.46 -12.12
CA ASP A 29 -15.77 -12.11 -13.13
C ASP A 29 -16.29 -10.68 -12.92
N VAL A 30 -15.39 -9.68 -12.94
CA VAL A 30 -15.70 -8.26 -12.80
C VAL A 30 -16.13 -7.64 -14.12
N ALA A 31 -17.00 -6.62 -14.09
CA ALA A 31 -17.47 -5.93 -15.30
C ALA A 31 -16.51 -4.84 -15.77
N GLU A 32 -15.89 -4.11 -14.83
CA GLU A 32 -15.01 -2.98 -15.16
C GLU A 32 -13.96 -2.79 -14.06
N ILE A 33 -12.75 -2.44 -14.47
CA ILE A 33 -11.68 -1.96 -13.60
C ILE A 33 -11.22 -0.61 -14.17
N ARG A 34 -11.59 0.47 -13.49
CA ARG A 34 -11.18 1.83 -13.85
C ARG A 34 -9.98 2.24 -13.01
N ILE A 35 -8.93 2.68 -13.67
CA ILE A 35 -7.68 3.13 -13.05
C ILE A 35 -7.70 4.64 -12.92
N TYR A 36 -7.43 5.14 -11.71
CA TYR A 36 -7.26 6.56 -11.42
C TYR A 36 -5.85 6.77 -10.85
N ASP A 37 -4.94 7.30 -11.66
CA ASP A 37 -3.52 7.46 -11.29
C ASP A 37 -2.95 8.70 -12.00
N ASN A 38 -2.09 9.44 -11.33
CA ASN A 38 -1.40 10.60 -11.89
C ASN A 38 -0.03 10.26 -12.46
N PHE A 39 0.37 8.98 -12.39
CA PHE A 39 1.65 8.46 -12.87
C PHE A 39 2.90 9.15 -12.31
N CYS A 40 2.79 9.84 -11.17
CA CYS A 40 3.95 10.47 -10.53
C CYS A 40 4.98 9.44 -10.04
N ARG A 41 4.55 8.21 -9.77
CA ARG A 41 5.41 7.10 -9.35
C ARG A 41 5.09 5.79 -10.07
N GLY A 42 3.82 5.51 -10.31
CA GLY A 42 3.39 4.44 -11.19
C GLY A 42 3.77 4.71 -12.64
N ASN A 43 3.72 3.68 -13.48
CA ASN A 43 3.95 3.82 -14.91
C ASN A 43 3.03 2.87 -15.70
N GLU A 44 2.87 3.13 -17.00
CA GLU A 44 2.02 2.32 -17.88
C GLU A 44 2.59 0.91 -18.09
N GLU A 45 3.90 0.72 -17.98
CA GLU A 45 4.54 -0.60 -18.09
C GLU A 45 4.00 -1.57 -17.04
N ASN A 46 3.70 -1.06 -15.84
CA ASN A 46 3.08 -1.84 -14.77
C ASN A 46 1.68 -2.36 -15.15
N LEU A 47 1.02 -1.71 -16.08
CA LEU A 47 -0.33 -1.99 -16.55
C LEU A 47 -0.36 -2.71 -17.89
N ALA A 48 0.79 -2.92 -18.56
CA ALA A 48 0.89 -3.39 -19.94
C ALA A 48 0.12 -4.68 -20.23
N ASN A 49 0.02 -5.59 -19.26
CA ASN A 49 -0.78 -6.82 -19.40
C ASN A 49 -2.25 -6.58 -19.09
N ALA A 50 -2.56 -5.81 -18.06
CA ALA A 50 -3.93 -5.52 -17.66
C ALA A 50 -4.69 -4.74 -18.74
N LEU A 51 -4.05 -3.78 -19.39
CA LEU A 51 -4.63 -2.96 -20.48
C LEU A 51 -4.97 -3.74 -21.75
N LYS A 52 -4.52 -5.00 -21.88
CA LYS A 52 -4.96 -5.89 -22.98
C LYS A 52 -6.38 -6.42 -22.77
N ASP A 53 -6.88 -6.37 -21.55
CA ASP A 53 -8.24 -6.80 -21.20
C ASP A 53 -9.20 -5.61 -21.34
N GLN A 54 -10.24 -5.77 -22.16
CA GLN A 54 -11.20 -4.69 -22.45
C GLN A 54 -12.01 -4.23 -21.23
N ARG A 55 -11.97 -4.94 -20.12
CA ARG A 55 -12.57 -4.53 -18.85
C ARG A 55 -11.77 -3.46 -18.13
N VAL A 56 -10.50 -3.23 -18.50
CA VAL A 56 -9.58 -2.30 -17.86
C VAL A 56 -9.47 -1.02 -18.67
N ASN A 57 -9.66 0.10 -18.02
CA ASN A 57 -9.46 1.42 -18.63
C ASN A 57 -8.79 2.39 -17.65
N ILE A 58 -8.00 3.32 -18.21
CA ILE A 58 -7.44 4.45 -17.46
C ILE A 58 -8.43 5.61 -17.60
N PHE A 59 -8.73 6.27 -16.49
CA PHE A 59 -9.56 7.47 -16.48
C PHE A 59 -8.78 8.66 -17.06
N GLU A 60 -9.21 9.17 -18.19
CA GLU A 60 -8.42 10.12 -19.01
C GLU A 60 -8.42 11.57 -18.48
N LEU A 61 -9.43 11.97 -17.67
CA LEU A 61 -9.59 13.37 -17.26
C LEU A 61 -8.73 13.78 -16.07
N GLY A 62 -7.94 12.89 -15.51
CA GLY A 62 -7.02 13.17 -14.40
C GLY A 62 -6.77 11.98 -13.47
N GLY A 63 -5.89 12.16 -12.53
CA GLY A 63 -5.47 11.10 -11.58
C GLY A 63 -5.12 11.65 -10.19
N GLU A 64 -5.32 12.94 -9.94
CA GLU A 64 -4.97 13.62 -8.70
C GLU A 64 -6.10 13.51 -7.65
N VAL A 65 -5.82 12.89 -6.49
CA VAL A 65 -6.79 12.75 -5.40
C VAL A 65 -7.19 14.08 -4.75
N ILE A 66 -6.42 15.14 -4.98
CA ILE A 66 -6.73 16.49 -4.49
C ILE A 66 -7.81 17.19 -5.33
N HIS A 67 -8.07 16.74 -6.55
CA HIS A 67 -9.11 17.28 -7.42
C HIS A 67 -10.43 16.52 -7.23
N ARG A 68 -11.18 16.92 -6.22
CA ARG A 68 -12.37 16.20 -5.73
C ARG A 68 -13.46 16.01 -6.78
N ASP A 69 -13.73 17.01 -7.61
CA ASP A 69 -14.76 17.00 -8.66
C ASP A 69 -14.42 15.99 -9.79
N ILE A 70 -13.15 15.97 -10.21
CA ILE A 70 -12.64 15.01 -11.19
C ILE A 70 -12.69 13.59 -10.61
N LEU A 71 -12.23 13.41 -9.38
CA LEU A 71 -12.27 12.14 -8.66
C LEU A 71 -13.72 11.62 -8.49
N SER A 72 -14.67 12.51 -8.12
CA SER A 72 -16.09 12.17 -8.02
C SER A 72 -16.64 11.70 -9.38
N THR A 73 -16.20 12.33 -10.47
CA THR A 73 -16.58 11.91 -11.83
C THR A 73 -16.03 10.52 -12.17
N ALA A 74 -14.77 10.23 -11.82
CA ALA A 74 -14.17 8.91 -12.02
C ALA A 74 -14.91 7.82 -11.23
N MET A 75 -15.54 8.17 -10.11
CA MET A 75 -16.22 7.26 -9.19
C MET A 75 -17.67 6.93 -9.59
N LYS A 76 -18.25 7.69 -10.55
CA LYS A 76 -19.64 7.45 -11.02
C LYS A 76 -19.83 6.03 -11.53
N GLY A 77 -20.81 5.34 -10.98
CA GLY A 77 -21.21 3.99 -11.38
C GLY A 77 -20.30 2.88 -10.85
N MET A 78 -19.36 3.17 -9.95
CA MET A 78 -18.52 2.17 -9.32
C MET A 78 -19.23 1.53 -8.13
N ASP A 79 -19.01 0.22 -7.93
CA ASP A 79 -19.53 -0.56 -6.80
C ASP A 79 -18.58 -0.56 -5.62
N GLY A 80 -17.25 -0.55 -5.90
CA GLY A 80 -16.20 -0.55 -4.88
C GLY A 80 -14.97 0.26 -5.29
N VAL A 81 -14.20 0.64 -4.28
CA VAL A 81 -12.98 1.43 -4.45
C VAL A 81 -11.80 0.77 -3.74
N PHE A 82 -10.66 0.72 -4.41
CA PHE A 82 -9.36 0.45 -3.82
C PHE A 82 -8.57 1.76 -3.78
N HIS A 83 -8.12 2.16 -2.60
CA HIS A 83 -7.40 3.42 -2.43
C HIS A 83 -5.95 3.19 -2.03
N PHE A 84 -5.04 3.23 -3.01
CA PHE A 84 -3.60 3.06 -2.83
C PHE A 84 -2.81 4.36 -2.94
N ALA A 85 -3.37 5.40 -3.59
CA ALA A 85 -2.66 6.64 -3.84
C ALA A 85 -2.23 7.31 -2.52
N ALA A 86 -0.94 7.51 -2.36
CA ALA A 86 -0.34 8.21 -1.22
C ALA A 86 1.12 8.58 -1.55
N LEU A 87 1.58 9.69 -1.00
CA LEU A 87 3.01 9.97 -0.92
C LEU A 87 3.64 9.07 0.15
N TRP A 88 4.84 8.53 -0.14
CA TRP A 88 5.53 7.54 0.69
C TRP A 88 6.39 8.19 1.80
N LEU A 89 6.93 7.36 2.67
CA LEU A 89 7.57 7.73 3.92
C LEU A 89 8.60 8.88 3.78
N LEU A 90 9.55 8.76 2.86
CA LEU A 90 10.63 9.75 2.71
C LEU A 90 10.14 11.03 2.04
N HIS A 91 9.20 10.94 1.10
CA HIS A 91 8.56 12.12 0.53
C HIS A 91 7.78 12.91 1.61
N CYS A 92 7.06 12.19 2.49
CA CYS A 92 6.38 12.81 3.63
C CYS A 92 7.35 13.46 4.63
N TRP A 93 8.55 12.92 4.76
CA TRP A 93 9.60 13.49 5.60
C TRP A 93 10.11 14.82 5.03
N GLU A 94 10.39 14.87 3.73
CA GLU A 94 10.90 16.07 3.07
C GLU A 94 9.81 17.13 2.82
N TYR A 95 8.61 16.68 2.45
CA TYR A 95 7.52 17.57 2.03
C TYR A 95 6.23 17.30 2.82
N PRO A 96 6.21 17.61 4.14
CA PRO A 96 5.06 17.28 4.99
C PRO A 96 3.77 18.01 4.59
N ARG A 97 3.88 19.20 3.97
CA ARG A 97 2.70 19.92 3.47
C ARG A 97 2.04 19.19 2.30
N SER A 98 2.81 18.74 1.33
CA SER A 98 2.29 17.93 0.21
C SER A 98 1.71 16.61 0.71
N ALA A 99 2.34 16.00 1.72
CA ALA A 99 1.83 14.79 2.36
C ALA A 99 0.47 15.01 3.04
N PHE A 100 0.27 16.15 3.69
CA PHE A 100 -1.03 16.52 4.25
C PHE A 100 -2.09 16.63 3.15
N GLU A 101 -1.78 17.33 2.07
CA GLU A 101 -2.71 17.56 0.96
C GLU A 101 -3.09 16.26 0.24
N VAL A 102 -2.11 15.41 -0.08
CA VAL A 102 -2.36 14.17 -0.81
C VAL A 102 -2.90 13.07 0.11
N ASN A 103 -2.23 12.80 1.23
CA ASN A 103 -2.55 11.63 2.05
C ASN A 103 -3.74 11.86 3.00
N ILE A 104 -3.94 13.08 3.48
CA ILE A 104 -5.05 13.40 4.41
C ILE A 104 -6.22 14.00 3.64
N ALA A 105 -6.05 15.17 3.03
CA ALA A 105 -7.13 15.83 2.30
C ALA A 105 -7.58 15.01 1.09
N GLY A 106 -6.63 14.41 0.34
CA GLY A 106 -6.95 13.51 -0.77
C GLY A 106 -7.72 12.26 -0.34
N THR A 107 -7.34 11.62 0.78
CA THR A 107 -8.12 10.50 1.34
C THR A 107 -9.51 10.95 1.76
N PHE A 108 -9.65 12.13 2.35
CA PHE A 108 -10.96 12.67 2.68
C PHE A 108 -11.81 12.93 1.43
N ASN A 109 -11.22 13.44 0.35
CA ASN A 109 -11.91 13.61 -0.93
C ASN A 109 -12.41 12.27 -1.50
N VAL A 110 -11.62 11.19 -1.37
CA VAL A 110 -12.04 9.84 -1.77
C VAL A 110 -13.27 9.41 -0.99
N LEU A 111 -13.27 9.56 0.32
CA LEU A 111 -14.39 9.18 1.19
C LEU A 111 -15.64 10.01 0.91
N GLU A 112 -15.51 11.33 0.70
CA GLU A 112 -16.66 12.19 0.34
C GLU A 112 -17.23 11.80 -1.03
N ALA A 113 -16.38 11.55 -2.03
CA ALA A 113 -16.82 11.13 -3.35
C ALA A 113 -17.51 9.77 -3.32
N MET A 114 -17.07 8.84 -2.46
CA MET A 114 -17.76 7.55 -2.24
C MET A 114 -19.17 7.76 -1.69
N VAL A 115 -19.31 8.59 -0.66
CA VAL A 115 -20.62 8.93 -0.05
C VAL A 115 -21.54 9.57 -1.08
N GLU A 116 -21.03 10.52 -1.86
CA GLU A 116 -21.78 11.23 -2.91
C GLU A 116 -22.29 10.28 -3.99
N ASN A 117 -21.40 9.39 -4.47
CA ASN A 117 -21.70 8.43 -5.54
C ASN A 117 -22.31 7.12 -5.04
N ARG A 118 -22.57 6.98 -3.73
CA ARG A 118 -23.17 5.78 -3.10
C ARG A 118 -22.36 4.51 -3.35
N VAL A 119 -21.03 4.62 -3.45
CA VAL A 119 -20.15 3.46 -3.54
C VAL A 119 -20.20 2.66 -2.24
N LYS A 120 -20.32 1.34 -2.33
CA LYS A 120 -20.67 0.49 -1.18
C LYS A 120 -19.50 -0.07 -0.41
N ARG A 121 -18.32 -0.14 -1.01
CA ARG A 121 -17.18 -0.80 -0.38
C ARG A 121 -15.87 -0.08 -0.67
N LEU A 122 -15.06 0.10 0.39
CA LEU A 122 -13.69 0.60 0.32
C LEU A 122 -12.69 -0.46 0.82
N VAL A 123 -11.61 -0.69 0.08
CA VAL A 123 -10.38 -1.26 0.60
C VAL A 123 -9.37 -0.13 0.72
N TYR A 124 -9.02 0.20 1.97
CA TYR A 124 -8.10 1.30 2.28
C TYR A 124 -6.67 0.77 2.53
N SER A 125 -5.73 1.31 1.78
CA SER A 125 -4.30 1.03 1.96
C SER A 125 -3.76 1.80 3.17
N SER A 126 -3.78 1.17 4.34
CA SER A 126 -3.04 1.61 5.50
C SER A 126 -1.59 1.12 5.46
N SER A 127 -0.89 1.14 6.57
CA SER A 127 0.52 0.76 6.66
C SER A 127 0.89 0.37 8.08
N ALA A 128 1.83 -0.56 8.24
CA ALA A 128 2.46 -0.83 9.54
C ALA A 128 3.19 0.39 10.13
N SER A 129 3.35 1.47 9.36
CA SER A 129 3.88 2.74 9.86
C SER A 129 2.99 3.40 10.94
N VAL A 130 1.71 3.01 11.06
CA VAL A 130 0.82 3.46 12.14
C VAL A 130 1.33 3.02 13.52
N TYR A 131 2.00 1.88 13.58
CA TYR A 131 2.53 1.33 14.83
C TYR A 131 3.81 2.04 15.33
N GLY A 132 4.63 2.57 14.41
CA GLY A 132 5.96 3.07 14.76
C GLY A 132 6.91 1.95 15.17
N ASN A 133 7.71 2.17 16.22
CA ASN A 133 8.51 1.12 16.85
C ASN A 133 7.60 0.19 17.66
N ALA A 134 7.81 -1.10 17.53
CA ALA A 134 7.06 -2.09 18.27
C ALA A 134 7.23 -1.90 19.77
N VAL A 135 6.12 -1.93 20.51
CA VAL A 135 6.07 -2.05 21.97
C VAL A 135 6.04 -3.53 22.35
N GLU A 136 5.31 -4.31 21.57
CA GLU A 136 5.23 -5.77 21.66
C GLU A 136 5.37 -6.39 20.27
N GLU A 137 6.02 -7.54 20.18
CA GLU A 137 6.21 -8.30 18.94
C GLU A 137 5.69 -9.73 19.06
N PRO A 138 5.01 -10.27 18.03
CA PRO A 138 4.58 -9.58 16.82
C PRO A 138 3.43 -8.61 17.10
N MET A 139 3.40 -7.47 16.36
CA MET A 139 2.37 -6.44 16.50
C MET A 139 1.01 -6.95 16.04
N GLN A 140 0.03 -6.94 16.93
CA GLN A 140 -1.37 -7.20 16.60
C GLN A 140 -2.08 -5.91 16.18
N GLU A 141 -3.32 -6.00 15.69
CA GLU A 141 -4.04 -4.82 15.18
C GLU A 141 -4.48 -3.85 16.28
N ASP A 142 -4.52 -4.27 17.53
CA ASP A 142 -4.77 -3.46 18.73
C ASP A 142 -3.49 -2.88 19.36
N HIS A 143 -2.31 -3.17 18.78
CA HIS A 143 -1.05 -2.55 19.20
C HIS A 143 -1.18 -1.01 19.17
N PRO A 144 -0.68 -0.30 20.19
CA PRO A 144 -0.80 1.14 20.27
C PRO A 144 -0.12 1.86 19.13
N PHE A 145 -0.67 3.01 18.73
CA PHE A 145 -0.04 3.90 17.77
C PHE A 145 1.15 4.61 18.41
N ASN A 146 2.34 4.09 18.17
CA ASN A 146 3.63 4.61 18.66
C ASN A 146 4.42 5.28 17.53
N ASN A 147 3.73 5.83 16.54
CA ASN A 147 4.33 6.44 15.37
C ASN A 147 4.96 7.80 15.68
N THR A 148 6.14 8.06 15.11
CA THR A 148 6.88 9.32 15.25
C THR A 148 7.19 9.99 13.91
N ASN A 149 6.69 9.47 12.79
CA ASN A 149 6.91 10.03 11.46
C ASN A 149 5.61 10.51 10.80
N PHE A 150 5.73 11.51 9.91
CA PHE A 150 4.56 12.15 9.30
C PHE A 150 3.76 11.19 8.42
N TYR A 151 4.40 10.27 7.71
CA TYR A 151 3.71 9.27 6.89
C TYR A 151 2.76 8.39 7.73
N GLY A 152 3.26 7.83 8.84
CA GLY A 152 2.41 7.06 9.74
C GLY A 152 1.27 7.89 10.32
N ALA A 153 1.50 9.17 10.66
CA ALA A 153 0.46 10.08 11.11
C ALA A 153 -0.64 10.27 10.04
N THR A 154 -0.26 10.40 8.75
CA THR A 154 -1.25 10.49 7.66
C THR A 154 -2.07 9.21 7.50
N LYS A 155 -1.46 8.03 7.71
CA LYS A 155 -2.18 6.75 7.64
C LYS A 155 -3.12 6.56 8.82
N ILE A 156 -2.72 6.94 10.04
CA ILE A 156 -3.59 6.98 11.22
C ILE A 156 -4.79 7.91 10.95
N ALA A 157 -4.56 9.10 10.41
CA ALA A 157 -5.64 10.03 10.06
C ALA A 157 -6.63 9.39 9.07
N GLY A 158 -6.12 8.70 8.03
CA GLY A 158 -6.95 8.00 7.05
C GLY A 158 -7.80 6.89 7.68
N GLU A 159 -7.22 6.07 8.58
CA GLU A 159 -7.96 5.06 9.33
C GLU A 159 -9.10 5.68 10.14
N GLN A 160 -8.82 6.76 10.88
CA GLN A 160 -9.84 7.42 11.70
C GLN A 160 -10.91 8.10 10.84
N MET A 161 -10.57 8.66 9.69
CA MET A 161 -11.54 9.23 8.76
C MET A 161 -12.46 8.16 8.16
N CYS A 162 -11.94 6.99 7.76
CA CYS A 162 -12.75 5.86 7.31
C CYS A 162 -13.77 5.47 8.38
N ARG A 163 -13.33 5.28 9.62
CA ARG A 163 -14.17 4.91 10.75
C ARG A 163 -15.23 5.98 11.06
N ALA A 164 -14.82 7.24 11.13
CA ALA A 164 -15.73 8.34 11.46
C ALA A 164 -16.85 8.48 10.42
N LEU A 165 -16.54 8.41 9.13
CA LEU A 165 -17.56 8.51 8.08
C LEU A 165 -18.42 7.26 7.96
N TYR A 166 -17.85 6.05 8.17
CA TYR A 166 -18.64 4.83 8.28
C TYR A 166 -19.72 4.98 9.36
N HIS A 167 -19.37 5.33 10.59
CA HIS A 167 -20.33 5.52 11.69
C HIS A 167 -21.33 6.65 11.44
N ARG A 168 -20.91 7.71 10.72
CA ARG A 168 -21.83 8.81 10.33
C ARG A 168 -22.92 8.34 9.37
N TYR A 169 -22.59 7.43 8.43
CA TYR A 169 -23.49 7.09 7.33
C TYR A 169 -24.09 5.68 7.40
N ILE A 170 -23.70 4.84 8.36
CA ILE A 170 -24.10 3.42 8.46
C ILE A 170 -25.64 3.19 8.39
N ASN A 171 -26.44 4.13 8.93
CA ASN A 171 -27.89 4.02 8.96
C ASN A 171 -28.58 4.91 7.91
N THR A 172 -27.90 5.24 6.82
CA THR A 172 -28.41 6.08 5.74
C THR A 172 -28.38 5.35 4.40
N ASP A 173 -29.05 5.90 3.39
CA ASP A 173 -28.97 5.45 1.99
C ASP A 173 -27.57 5.62 1.37
N ARG A 174 -26.71 6.39 2.04
CA ARG A 174 -25.29 6.64 1.67
C ARG A 174 -24.32 5.78 2.45
N SER A 175 -24.79 4.74 3.12
CA SER A 175 -23.94 3.81 3.85
C SER A 175 -22.95 3.10 2.94
N PHE A 176 -21.74 2.91 3.44
CA PHE A 176 -20.69 2.13 2.82
C PHE A 176 -19.97 1.31 3.89
N ASP A 177 -19.30 0.25 3.47
CA ASP A 177 -18.40 -0.56 4.29
C ASP A 177 -16.96 -0.29 3.95
N TYR A 178 -16.05 -0.55 4.90
CA TYR A 178 -14.62 -0.52 4.62
C TYR A 178 -13.85 -1.62 5.33
N VAL A 179 -12.72 -1.99 4.72
CA VAL A 179 -11.63 -2.74 5.34
C VAL A 179 -10.34 -2.00 5.08
N GLY A 180 -9.54 -1.79 6.12
CA GLY A 180 -8.20 -1.23 5.99
C GLY A 180 -7.14 -2.32 6.11
N LEU A 181 -6.11 -2.26 5.27
CA LEU A 181 -5.00 -3.21 5.28
C LEU A 181 -3.70 -2.51 5.66
N ARG A 182 -3.09 -2.95 6.76
CA ARG A 182 -1.81 -2.46 7.27
C ARG A 182 -0.69 -3.33 6.72
N TYR A 183 -0.18 -2.93 5.55
CA TYR A 183 0.92 -3.68 4.92
C TYR A 183 2.21 -3.55 5.71
N MET A 184 2.90 -4.67 5.87
CA MET A 184 4.27 -4.74 6.34
C MET A 184 5.24 -4.25 5.22
N ASN A 185 6.46 -4.73 5.12
CA ASN A 185 7.39 -4.25 4.10
C ASN A 185 7.15 -4.99 2.77
N VAL A 186 6.40 -4.34 1.89
CA VAL A 186 6.04 -4.91 0.58
C VAL A 186 7.23 -4.89 -0.36
N TYR A 187 7.47 -6.01 -1.05
CA TYR A 187 8.48 -6.14 -2.09
C TYR A 187 7.96 -6.96 -3.28
N GLY A 188 8.61 -6.84 -4.42
CA GLY A 188 8.31 -7.67 -5.59
C GLY A 188 8.50 -6.96 -6.92
N ALA A 189 8.05 -7.62 -8.00
CA ALA A 189 8.10 -7.09 -9.36
C ALA A 189 7.36 -5.74 -9.46
N ARG A 190 7.76 -4.88 -10.39
CA ARG A 190 7.24 -3.52 -10.58
C ARG A 190 7.58 -2.56 -9.44
N GLN A 191 8.45 -2.94 -8.49
CA GLN A 191 8.90 -2.03 -7.46
C GLN A 191 9.75 -0.93 -8.07
N ASP A 192 9.43 0.31 -7.76
CA ASP A 192 10.18 1.46 -8.25
C ASP A 192 11.62 1.43 -7.73
N TYR A 193 12.58 1.50 -8.64
CA TYR A 193 14.03 1.50 -8.39
C TYR A 193 14.67 2.82 -8.80
N ARG A 194 13.89 3.81 -9.25
CA ARG A 194 14.35 5.11 -9.71
C ARG A 194 14.31 6.12 -8.57
N GLY A 195 15.34 6.96 -8.48
CA GLY A 195 15.38 8.08 -7.54
C GLY A 195 16.14 7.83 -6.24
N ALA A 196 16.11 8.80 -5.35
CA ALA A 196 16.87 8.79 -4.10
C ALA A 196 16.35 7.81 -3.02
N TYR A 197 15.12 7.31 -3.18
CA TYR A 197 14.39 6.59 -2.12
C TYR A 197 14.03 5.17 -2.53
N ILE A 198 15.06 4.41 -2.85
CA ILE A 198 14.94 3.00 -3.27
C ILE A 198 14.80 2.11 -2.03
N ALA A 199 13.90 1.14 -2.07
CA ALA A 199 13.77 0.13 -1.01
C ALA A 199 15.08 -0.67 -0.83
N VAL A 200 15.33 -1.16 0.38
CA VAL A 200 16.60 -1.83 0.72
C VAL A 200 16.95 -2.99 -0.22
N ILE A 201 15.98 -3.82 -0.58
CA ILE A 201 16.17 -4.92 -1.54
C ILE A 201 16.70 -4.38 -2.87
N MET A 202 16.06 -3.35 -3.41
CA MET A 202 16.44 -2.77 -4.69
C MET A 202 17.82 -2.10 -4.65
N LYS A 203 18.18 -1.47 -3.51
CA LYS A 203 19.53 -0.90 -3.32
C LYS A 203 20.62 -1.96 -3.33
N ILE A 204 20.36 -3.10 -2.68
CA ILE A 204 21.31 -4.21 -2.67
C ILE A 204 21.46 -4.76 -4.08
N LEU A 205 20.37 -5.02 -4.80
CA LEU A 205 20.40 -5.53 -6.17
C LEU A 205 21.10 -4.56 -7.14
N ASP A 206 20.78 -3.25 -7.06
CA ASP A 206 21.42 -2.22 -7.89
C ASP A 206 22.94 -2.14 -7.63
N ASN A 207 23.37 -2.27 -6.38
CA ASN A 207 24.79 -2.33 -6.05
C ASN A 207 25.46 -3.56 -6.67
N LEU A 208 24.85 -4.74 -6.55
CA LEU A 208 25.38 -5.98 -7.11
C LEU A 208 25.48 -5.93 -8.64
N GLU A 209 24.47 -5.37 -9.33
CA GLU A 209 24.48 -5.16 -10.78
C GLU A 209 25.62 -4.24 -11.21
N LYS A 210 25.95 -3.23 -10.39
CA LYS A 210 27.10 -2.32 -10.61
C LYS A 210 28.44 -2.87 -10.16
N GLY A 211 28.53 -4.13 -9.78
CA GLY A 211 29.74 -4.75 -9.26
C GLY A 211 30.21 -4.20 -7.91
N LYS A 212 29.28 -3.68 -7.10
CA LYS A 212 29.55 -3.13 -5.77
C LYS A 212 28.97 -4.02 -4.67
N PRO A 213 29.57 -4.05 -3.47
CA PRO A 213 29.05 -4.83 -2.35
C PRO A 213 27.72 -4.29 -1.84
N PRO A 214 26.88 -5.17 -1.23
CA PRO A 214 25.75 -4.71 -0.44
C PRO A 214 26.19 -3.83 0.72
N ILE A 215 25.53 -2.69 0.93
CA ILE A 215 25.82 -1.79 2.05
C ILE A 215 24.73 -2.00 3.11
N VAL A 216 25.16 -2.31 4.32
CA VAL A 216 24.30 -2.44 5.51
C VAL A 216 24.70 -1.35 6.51
N TYR A 217 23.73 -0.53 6.91
CA TYR A 217 23.96 0.52 7.87
C TYR A 217 23.83 0.01 9.31
N GLY A 218 24.77 0.40 10.17
CA GLY A 218 24.89 -0.12 11.53
C GLY A 218 25.36 -1.57 11.55
N ASP A 219 24.81 -2.36 12.45
CA ASP A 219 25.13 -3.79 12.61
C ASP A 219 24.22 -4.73 11.79
N GLY A 220 23.21 -4.17 11.11
CA GLY A 220 22.23 -4.93 10.33
C GLY A 220 21.18 -5.67 11.15
N SER A 221 21.08 -5.42 12.46
CA SER A 221 20.13 -6.09 13.36
C SER A 221 18.70 -5.58 13.23
N GLN A 222 18.50 -4.45 12.52
CA GLN A 222 17.15 -3.96 12.23
C GLN A 222 16.36 -5.03 11.49
N ALA A 223 15.13 -5.29 11.94
CA ALA A 223 14.33 -6.39 11.43
C ALA A 223 12.95 -5.96 10.97
N TYR A 224 12.53 -6.55 9.88
CA TYR A 224 11.25 -6.26 9.26
C TYR A 224 10.56 -7.55 8.81
N ASP A 225 9.25 -7.49 8.72
CA ASP A 225 8.40 -8.47 8.06
C ASP A 225 8.28 -8.08 6.58
N PHE A 226 8.82 -8.91 5.70
CA PHE A 226 8.76 -8.69 4.25
C PHE A 226 7.67 -9.56 3.63
N ILE A 227 6.77 -8.93 2.89
CA ILE A 227 5.67 -9.59 2.21
C ILE A 227 5.72 -9.36 0.70
N ASN A 228 5.48 -10.42 -0.08
CA ASN A 228 5.43 -10.29 -1.52
C ASN A 228 4.20 -9.49 -1.97
N VAL A 229 4.38 -8.64 -2.97
CA VAL A 229 3.32 -7.78 -3.51
C VAL A 229 2.16 -8.57 -4.12
N ILE A 230 2.40 -9.79 -4.60
CA ILE A 230 1.33 -10.68 -5.11
C ILE A 230 0.36 -11.03 -3.98
N ASP A 231 0.89 -11.34 -2.78
CA ASP A 231 0.07 -11.64 -1.60
C ASP A 231 -0.70 -10.40 -1.13
N CYS A 232 -0.09 -9.21 -1.26
CA CYS A 232 -0.82 -7.95 -1.03
C CYS A 232 -1.99 -7.77 -2.01
N GLY A 233 -1.78 -8.09 -3.30
CA GLY A 233 -2.84 -8.08 -4.31
C GLY A 233 -3.98 -9.04 -3.97
N LEU A 234 -3.65 -10.26 -3.55
CA LEU A 234 -4.61 -11.26 -3.08
C LEU A 234 -5.37 -10.77 -1.83
N ALA A 235 -4.66 -10.22 -0.85
CA ALA A 235 -5.27 -9.67 0.36
C ALA A 235 -6.27 -8.55 0.04
N ASN A 236 -5.97 -7.68 -0.94
CA ASN A 236 -6.89 -6.63 -1.39
C ASN A 236 -8.19 -7.19 -1.96
N VAL A 237 -8.09 -8.16 -2.86
CA VAL A 237 -9.27 -8.80 -3.46
C VAL A 237 -10.05 -9.57 -2.40
N SER A 238 -9.38 -10.28 -1.50
CA SER A 238 -10.01 -10.95 -0.36
C SER A 238 -10.72 -9.96 0.57
N ALA A 239 -10.11 -8.82 0.88
CA ALA A 239 -10.72 -7.75 1.67
C ALA A 239 -11.98 -7.18 0.99
N MET A 240 -11.97 -7.01 -0.33
CA MET A 240 -13.15 -6.58 -1.08
C MET A 240 -14.30 -7.61 -0.99
N LYS A 241 -13.98 -8.90 -1.02
CA LYS A 241 -14.96 -10.02 -0.95
C LYS A 241 -15.47 -10.27 0.47
N ALA A 242 -14.65 -10.03 1.48
CA ALA A 242 -14.91 -10.40 2.88
C ALA A 242 -16.22 -9.78 3.41
N ASN A 243 -16.88 -10.53 4.29
CA ASN A 243 -18.03 -10.04 5.08
C ASN A 243 -17.53 -9.38 6.38
N ALA A 244 -16.51 -8.53 6.27
CA ALA A 244 -15.93 -7.76 7.37
C ALA A 244 -16.16 -6.28 7.11
N SER A 245 -16.36 -5.50 8.15
CA SER A 245 -16.63 -4.07 8.11
C SER A 245 -16.00 -3.38 9.32
N ASP A 246 -15.71 -2.08 9.23
CA ASP A 246 -15.11 -1.27 10.31
C ASP A 246 -13.89 -1.95 10.94
N SER A 247 -12.99 -2.48 10.12
CA SER A 247 -11.89 -3.31 10.60
C SER A 247 -10.60 -3.08 9.84
N PHE A 248 -9.49 -3.22 10.59
CA PHE A 248 -8.14 -3.20 10.05
C PHE A 248 -7.47 -4.56 10.22
N TYR A 249 -6.62 -4.92 9.27
CA TYR A 249 -5.90 -6.19 9.24
C TYR A 249 -4.45 -5.98 8.88
N ASN A 250 -3.55 -6.67 9.57
CA ASN A 250 -2.15 -6.76 9.17
C ASN A 250 -2.01 -7.63 7.93
N VAL A 251 -1.21 -7.15 6.97
CA VAL A 251 -0.82 -7.90 5.78
C VAL A 251 0.69 -8.07 5.82
N GLY A 252 1.11 -9.21 6.28
CA GLY A 252 2.50 -9.60 6.53
C GLY A 252 2.62 -11.11 6.64
N THR A 253 3.85 -11.59 6.81
CA THR A 253 4.18 -13.01 6.96
C THR A 253 4.34 -13.44 8.42
N GLY A 254 4.54 -12.50 9.33
CA GLY A 254 4.93 -12.76 10.71
C GLY A 254 6.40 -13.17 10.87
N VAL A 255 7.15 -13.22 9.78
CA VAL A 255 8.55 -13.66 9.79
C VAL A 255 9.48 -12.48 10.03
N ARG A 256 10.34 -12.62 11.03
CA ARG A 256 11.35 -11.63 11.38
C ARG A 256 12.58 -11.83 10.50
N THR A 257 12.86 -10.88 9.61
CA THR A 257 14.05 -10.89 8.75
C THR A 257 14.92 -9.66 9.04
N THR A 258 16.17 -9.86 9.48
CA THR A 258 17.10 -8.75 9.68
C THR A 258 17.63 -8.22 8.35
N ILE A 259 18.13 -6.97 8.33
CA ILE A 259 18.77 -6.43 7.13
C ILE A 259 20.04 -7.23 6.77
N LYS A 260 20.75 -7.77 7.76
CA LYS A 260 21.87 -8.65 7.54
C LYS A 260 21.42 -9.95 6.86
N ASP A 261 20.41 -10.65 7.42
CA ASP A 261 19.89 -11.91 6.84
C ASP A 261 19.36 -11.67 5.41
N LEU A 262 18.69 -10.56 5.18
CA LEU A 262 18.21 -10.16 3.85
C LEU A 262 19.38 -10.02 2.85
N ALA A 263 20.44 -9.33 3.25
CA ALA A 263 21.61 -9.16 2.39
C ALA A 263 22.32 -10.48 2.11
N GLU A 264 22.44 -11.37 3.11
CA GLU A 264 22.99 -12.72 2.96
C GLU A 264 22.16 -13.57 2.00
N MET A 265 20.82 -13.58 2.15
CA MET A 265 19.91 -14.26 1.22
C MET A 265 20.03 -13.77 -0.22
N ILE A 266 20.13 -12.44 -0.42
CA ILE A 266 20.28 -11.89 -1.77
C ILE A 266 21.64 -12.30 -2.38
N LEU A 267 22.72 -12.29 -1.61
CA LEU A 267 24.03 -12.77 -2.08
C LEU A 267 23.99 -14.25 -2.48
N GLU A 268 23.30 -15.10 -1.70
CA GLU A 268 23.11 -16.51 -2.00
C GLU A 268 22.30 -16.70 -3.29
N ILE A 269 21.14 -16.06 -3.40
CA ILE A 269 20.25 -16.17 -4.58
C ILE A 269 20.92 -15.67 -5.86
N THR A 270 21.74 -14.62 -5.76
CA THR A 270 22.48 -14.05 -6.90
C THR A 270 23.82 -14.75 -7.16
N GLU A 271 24.16 -15.78 -6.39
CA GLU A 271 25.46 -16.48 -6.45
C GLU A 271 26.67 -15.53 -6.35
N SER A 272 26.48 -14.39 -5.70
CA SER A 272 27.50 -13.37 -5.58
C SER A 272 28.51 -13.72 -4.50
N ARG A 273 29.81 -13.61 -4.84
CA ARG A 273 30.92 -13.81 -3.90
C ARG A 273 31.31 -12.56 -3.12
N MET A 274 30.58 -11.48 -3.28
CA MET A 274 30.84 -10.22 -2.57
C MET A 274 30.56 -10.36 -1.08
N LYS A 275 31.25 -9.55 -0.27
CA LYS A 275 31.01 -9.48 1.16
C LYS A 275 30.17 -8.25 1.48
N ILE A 276 29.32 -8.34 2.48
CA ILE A 276 28.56 -7.22 2.99
C ILE A 276 29.53 -6.15 3.53
N GLN A 277 29.34 -4.91 3.11
CA GLN A 277 30.04 -3.73 3.65
C GLN A 277 29.16 -3.10 4.70
N TYR A 278 29.70 -2.90 5.90
CA TYR A 278 29.01 -2.22 6.99
C TYR A 278 29.45 -0.76 7.05
N GLU A 279 28.47 0.16 7.13
CA GLU A 279 28.72 1.60 7.22
C GLU A 279 28.05 2.18 8.46
N SER A 280 28.70 3.17 9.08
CA SER A 280 28.09 3.96 10.15
C SER A 280 27.11 4.98 9.55
N GLY A 281 25.95 5.15 10.18
CA GLY A 281 24.93 6.12 9.73
C GLY A 281 23.77 5.43 9.02
N GLY A 282 22.98 6.21 8.33
CA GLY A 282 21.72 5.77 7.69
C GLY A 282 20.50 6.19 8.52
N MET A 283 19.45 6.63 7.81
CA MET A 283 18.21 7.02 8.45
C MET A 283 17.36 5.77 8.71
N THR A 284 17.13 5.44 9.97
CA THR A 284 16.25 4.35 10.39
C THR A 284 15.06 4.93 11.15
N PHE A 285 13.87 4.85 10.59
CA PHE A 285 12.65 5.35 11.23
C PHE A 285 12.12 4.39 12.29
N VAL A 286 12.37 3.09 12.14
CA VAL A 286 11.89 2.02 13.01
C VAL A 286 12.92 0.90 13.04
N LYS A 287 13.23 0.38 14.23
CA LYS A 287 14.20 -0.73 14.39
C LYS A 287 13.60 -2.08 14.07
N ASN A 288 12.39 -2.34 14.58
CA ASN A 288 11.70 -3.62 14.40
C ASN A 288 10.25 -3.38 14.01
N ARG A 289 9.76 -4.17 13.03
CA ARG A 289 8.39 -4.11 12.55
C ARG A 289 7.96 -5.46 12.01
N ILE A 290 7.41 -6.30 12.89
CA ILE A 290 6.90 -7.63 12.57
C ILE A 290 5.43 -7.67 12.92
N GLY A 291 4.57 -7.95 11.95
CA GLY A 291 3.12 -8.00 12.13
C GLY A 291 2.65 -9.40 12.50
N CYS A 292 1.55 -9.50 13.25
CA CYS A 292 0.84 -10.74 13.45
C CYS A 292 -0.21 -10.92 12.35
N PRO A 293 -0.13 -11.92 11.48
CA PRO A 293 -1.10 -12.13 10.39
C PRO A 293 -2.38 -12.85 10.85
N ALA A 294 -2.43 -13.39 12.05
CA ALA A 294 -3.44 -14.33 12.53
C ALA A 294 -4.90 -13.81 12.44
N LYS A 295 -5.13 -12.50 12.45
CA LYS A 295 -6.47 -11.93 12.26
C LYS A 295 -6.92 -12.00 10.81
N ALA A 296 -6.02 -11.80 9.86
CA ALA A 296 -6.32 -11.84 8.43
C ALA A 296 -6.46 -13.28 7.90
N GLU A 297 -5.91 -14.27 8.58
CA GLU A 297 -5.98 -15.69 8.21
C GLU A 297 -7.31 -16.36 8.59
N LYS A 298 -8.12 -15.73 9.44
CA LYS A 298 -9.45 -16.19 9.88
C LYS A 298 -10.55 -15.78 8.90
#